data_b286c285be246068443f091dbf9a1cbe
#
_entry.id   b286c285be246068443f091dbf9a1cbe
#
_cell.length_a   1.000
_cell.length_b   1.000
_cell.length_c   1.000
_cell.angle_alpha   90.00
_cell.angle_beta   90.00
_cell.angle_gamma   90.00
#
_symmetry.space_group_name_H-M   'P 1'
#
loop_
_entity.id
_entity.type
_entity.pdbx_description
1 polymer ?
#
loop_
_entity_poly.entity_id
_entity_poly.type
_entity_poly.pdbx_seq_one_letter_code
_entity_poly.pdbx_strand_id
1 'polypeptide(L)'
;VLAGEVKTKAYVDLQLIAREVIKKIGYTKGEYMFESNSCGVLSAIHEQSPDINRGVERQDPMEQGAGDQGMMFGYATNETENYMPLSLDLAHRILQVLADIRREGEVMTYLRPDSKSQVTIEYDDNGNPVRIDTIVVSTQHDDFIQPADDSEAAQLKADEEMLGIIRNDVVNILMPRVIASIHHEKVLSLFNDNIKYHVNPTGKFVIGGPHG
;
A
#
# COMPACT_ATOMS: atom_id res chain seq x y z
N VAL A 1 -15.01 -11.14 -2.47
CA VAL A 1 -15.44 -11.95 -3.63
C VAL A 1 -14.22 -12.38 -4.43
N LEU A 2 -14.15 -13.69 -4.77
CA LEU A 2 -13.16 -14.26 -5.67
C LEU A 2 -13.87 -14.61 -6.97
N ALA A 3 -13.42 -14.11 -8.10
CA ALA A 3 -14.04 -14.36 -9.40
C ALA A 3 -12.95 -14.51 -10.47
N GLY A 4 -13.23 -15.35 -11.46
CA GLY A 4 -12.33 -15.56 -12.59
C GLY A 4 -12.44 -16.96 -13.18
N GLU A 5 -11.62 -17.20 -14.18
CA GLU A 5 -11.48 -18.50 -14.85
C GLU A 5 -10.08 -19.06 -14.59
N VAL A 6 -10.01 -20.33 -14.26
CA VAL A 6 -8.74 -21.03 -14.05
C VAL A 6 -8.72 -22.38 -14.71
N LYS A 7 -7.54 -22.84 -15.12
CA LYS A 7 -7.29 -24.22 -15.50
C LYS A 7 -6.16 -24.77 -14.65
N THR A 8 -6.47 -25.74 -13.81
CA THR A 8 -5.50 -26.37 -12.93
C THR A 8 -5.93 -27.78 -12.56
N LYS A 9 -4.96 -28.63 -12.25
CA LYS A 9 -5.18 -29.93 -11.62
C LYS A 9 -4.99 -29.91 -10.10
N ALA A 10 -4.54 -28.75 -9.56
CA ALA A 10 -4.33 -28.57 -8.13
C ALA A 10 -5.66 -28.29 -7.42
N TYR A 11 -5.81 -28.83 -6.22
CA TYR A 11 -6.85 -28.41 -5.30
C TYR A 11 -6.32 -27.28 -4.42
N VAL A 12 -7.11 -26.23 -4.26
CA VAL A 12 -6.78 -25.07 -3.44
C VAL A 12 -8.00 -24.72 -2.59
N ASP A 13 -7.81 -24.65 -1.26
CA ASP A 13 -8.83 -24.10 -0.37
C ASP A 13 -8.81 -22.57 -0.45
N LEU A 14 -9.69 -22.06 -1.31
CA LEU A 14 -9.78 -20.62 -1.59
C LEU A 14 -10.19 -19.80 -0.36
N GLN A 15 -11.04 -20.37 0.51
CA GLN A 15 -11.48 -19.65 1.70
C GLN A 15 -10.35 -19.53 2.73
N LEU A 16 -9.62 -20.61 2.95
CA LEU A 16 -8.48 -20.63 3.85
C LEU A 16 -7.42 -19.61 3.40
N ILE A 17 -7.00 -19.67 2.13
CA ILE A 17 -5.98 -18.79 1.60
C ILE A 17 -6.43 -17.32 1.65
N ALA A 18 -7.68 -17.01 1.28
CA ALA A 18 -8.20 -15.65 1.36
C ALA A 18 -8.12 -15.10 2.80
N ARG A 19 -8.49 -15.91 3.81
CA ARG A 19 -8.41 -15.51 5.22
C ARG A 19 -6.97 -15.33 5.69
N GLU A 20 -6.05 -16.20 5.27
CA GLU A 20 -4.62 -16.07 5.59
C GLU A 20 -4.03 -14.78 5.00
N VAL A 21 -4.38 -14.43 3.76
CA VAL A 21 -3.94 -13.18 3.11
C VAL A 21 -4.50 -11.97 3.85
N ILE A 22 -5.81 -11.95 4.17
CA ILE A 22 -6.44 -10.87 4.93
C ILE A 22 -5.77 -10.70 6.30
N LYS A 23 -5.50 -11.83 6.99
CA LYS A 23 -4.77 -11.81 8.27
C LYS A 23 -3.36 -11.26 8.12
N LYS A 24 -2.61 -11.67 7.07
CA LYS A 24 -1.25 -11.20 6.79
C LYS A 24 -1.23 -9.70 6.48
N ILE A 25 -2.25 -9.18 5.80
CA ILE A 25 -2.42 -7.75 5.55
C ILE A 25 -2.60 -6.99 6.86
N GLY A 26 -3.27 -7.60 7.88
CA GLY A 26 -3.41 -7.02 9.22
C GLY A 26 -4.86 -6.75 9.65
N TYR A 27 -5.84 -7.18 8.88
CA TYR A 27 -7.24 -7.12 9.31
C TYR A 27 -7.56 -8.27 10.27
N THR A 28 -7.21 -8.07 11.54
CA THR A 28 -7.24 -9.10 12.58
C THR A 28 -8.15 -8.78 13.76
N LYS A 29 -8.77 -7.58 13.77
CA LYS A 29 -9.59 -7.08 14.86
C LYS A 29 -11.00 -6.74 14.38
N GLY A 30 -12.03 -7.18 15.12
CA GLY A 30 -13.43 -6.89 14.81
C GLY A 30 -13.76 -5.38 14.79
N GLU A 31 -13.05 -4.57 15.57
CA GLU A 31 -13.19 -3.11 15.61
C GLU A 31 -12.87 -2.41 14.28
N TYR A 32 -12.16 -3.10 13.36
CA TYR A 32 -11.93 -2.61 12.00
C TYR A 32 -13.15 -2.79 11.09
N MET A 33 -14.25 -3.35 11.61
CA MET A 33 -15.48 -3.69 10.89
C MET A 33 -15.28 -4.62 9.69
N PHE A 34 -14.08 -5.18 9.56
CA PHE A 34 -13.68 -6.21 8.62
C PHE A 34 -12.48 -6.95 9.20
N GLU A 35 -12.56 -8.28 9.32
CA GLU A 35 -11.44 -9.08 9.81
C GLU A 35 -11.44 -10.49 9.21
N SER A 36 -10.28 -11.16 9.28
CA SER A 36 -9.98 -12.39 8.56
C SER A 36 -10.87 -13.59 8.92
N ASN A 37 -11.33 -13.69 10.17
CA ASN A 37 -12.10 -14.88 10.61
C ASN A 37 -13.59 -14.73 10.32
N SER A 38 -14.16 -13.52 10.41
CA SER A 38 -15.60 -13.29 10.31
C SER A 38 -16.05 -12.76 8.94
N CYS A 39 -15.13 -12.27 8.09
CA CYS A 39 -15.52 -11.76 6.77
C CYS A 39 -16.15 -12.85 5.89
N GLY A 40 -17.18 -12.47 5.12
CA GLY A 40 -17.76 -13.34 4.10
C GLY A 40 -16.78 -13.57 2.95
N VAL A 41 -16.64 -14.84 2.52
CA VAL A 41 -15.88 -15.21 1.32
C VAL A 41 -16.82 -15.83 0.30
N LEU A 42 -17.02 -15.17 -0.83
CA LEU A 42 -17.82 -15.65 -1.94
C LEU A 42 -16.90 -16.01 -3.11
N SER A 43 -17.12 -17.17 -3.72
CA SER A 43 -16.36 -17.62 -4.88
C SER A 43 -17.28 -17.78 -6.10
N ALA A 44 -16.87 -17.17 -7.21
CA ALA A 44 -17.39 -17.34 -8.55
C ALA A 44 -16.23 -17.69 -9.51
N ILE A 45 -15.31 -18.53 -9.04
CA ILE A 45 -14.23 -19.07 -9.86
C ILE A 45 -14.75 -20.32 -10.56
N HIS A 46 -14.54 -20.41 -11.84
CA HIS A 46 -14.92 -21.55 -12.64
C HIS A 46 -13.81 -21.98 -13.60
N GLU A 47 -13.96 -23.11 -14.24
CA GLU A 47 -13.02 -23.64 -15.20
C GLU A 47 -13.04 -22.81 -16.50
N GLN A 48 -11.85 -22.59 -17.07
CA GLN A 48 -11.72 -21.93 -18.36
C GLN A 48 -12.41 -22.74 -19.47
N SER A 49 -13.07 -22.06 -20.40
CA SER A 49 -13.67 -22.68 -21.57
C SER A 49 -12.67 -23.56 -22.34
N PRO A 50 -13.02 -24.81 -22.68
CA PRO A 50 -12.17 -25.69 -23.49
C PRO A 50 -11.82 -25.09 -24.86
N ASP A 51 -12.71 -24.26 -25.42
CA ASP A 51 -12.48 -23.62 -26.72
C ASP A 51 -11.43 -22.53 -26.64
N ILE A 52 -11.45 -21.72 -25.60
CA ILE A 52 -10.42 -20.71 -25.30
C ILE A 52 -9.10 -21.41 -25.01
N ASN A 53 -9.13 -22.46 -24.18
CA ASN A 53 -7.94 -23.16 -23.76
C ASN A 53 -7.17 -23.80 -24.93
N ARG A 54 -7.83 -24.25 -25.98
CA ARG A 54 -7.18 -24.73 -27.21
C ARG A 54 -6.29 -23.71 -27.88
N GLY A 55 -6.62 -22.40 -27.72
CA GLY A 55 -5.80 -21.30 -28.20
C GLY A 55 -4.60 -20.98 -27.30
N VAL A 56 -4.71 -21.29 -26.00
CA VAL A 56 -3.70 -20.97 -24.99
C VAL A 56 -2.64 -22.07 -24.89
N GLU A 57 -3.05 -23.33 -24.76
CA GLU A 57 -2.16 -24.46 -24.48
C GLU A 57 -1.43 -24.93 -25.75
N ARG A 58 -0.10 -24.97 -25.68
CA ARG A 58 0.78 -25.47 -26.75
C ARG A 58 1.68 -26.57 -26.20
N GLN A 59 2.23 -27.40 -27.11
CA GLN A 59 3.19 -28.44 -26.73
C GLN A 59 4.49 -27.86 -26.17
N ASP A 60 4.97 -26.75 -26.78
CA ASP A 60 6.11 -25.99 -26.28
C ASP A 60 5.57 -24.85 -25.37
N PRO A 61 5.99 -24.81 -24.10
CA PRO A 61 5.63 -23.71 -23.18
C PRO A 61 6.04 -22.31 -23.68
N MET A 62 7.09 -22.23 -24.52
CA MET A 62 7.53 -20.96 -25.10
C MET A 62 6.59 -20.43 -26.22
N GLU A 63 5.75 -21.31 -26.75
CA GLU A 63 4.75 -20.97 -27.78
C GLU A 63 3.35 -20.80 -27.21
N GLN A 64 3.22 -20.77 -25.89
CA GLN A 64 1.93 -20.59 -25.22
C GLN A 64 1.20 -19.36 -25.71
N GLY A 65 -0.07 -19.51 -26.09
CA GLY A 65 -0.92 -18.42 -26.58
C GLY A 65 -1.57 -17.64 -25.43
N ALA A 66 -2.24 -16.55 -25.80
CA ALA A 66 -3.03 -15.74 -24.88
C ALA A 66 -4.52 -16.15 -24.94
N GLY A 67 -5.24 -15.95 -23.86
CA GLY A 67 -6.68 -16.22 -23.79
C GLY A 67 -7.54 -15.25 -24.60
N ASP A 68 -7.00 -14.10 -24.98
CA ASP A 68 -7.66 -13.08 -25.79
C ASP A 68 -6.64 -12.20 -26.51
N GLN A 69 -7.12 -11.39 -27.44
CA GLN A 69 -6.36 -10.35 -28.09
C GLN A 69 -6.10 -9.20 -27.13
N GLY A 70 -4.98 -8.48 -27.28
CA GLY A 70 -4.69 -7.33 -26.46
C GLY A 70 -3.57 -6.48 -27.04
N MET A 71 -3.56 -5.21 -26.66
CA MET A 71 -2.46 -4.30 -26.88
C MET A 71 -1.92 -3.86 -25.53
N MET A 72 -0.61 -4.05 -25.32
CA MET A 72 0.05 -3.75 -24.04
C MET A 72 1.08 -2.67 -24.25
N PHE A 73 1.22 -1.81 -23.21
CA PHE A 73 2.27 -0.81 -23.13
C PHE A 73 3.17 -1.15 -21.96
N GLY A 74 4.48 -1.06 -22.19
CA GLY A 74 5.48 -1.21 -21.13
C GLY A 74 6.31 0.07 -21.00
N TYR A 75 6.70 0.38 -19.77
CA TYR A 75 7.62 1.47 -19.47
C TYR A 75 8.65 1.00 -18.46
N ALA A 76 9.90 1.36 -18.69
CA ALA A 76 11.01 1.10 -17.77
C ALA A 76 11.96 2.29 -17.78
N THR A 77 12.58 2.56 -16.64
CA THR A 77 13.58 3.62 -16.47
C THR A 77 14.78 3.08 -15.71
N ASN A 78 15.93 3.73 -15.85
CA ASN A 78 17.15 3.38 -15.12
C ASN A 78 17.37 4.20 -13.84
N GLU A 79 16.31 4.83 -13.34
CA GLU A 79 16.36 5.60 -12.09
C GLU A 79 16.52 4.70 -10.85
N THR A 80 16.07 3.46 -10.94
CA THR A 80 16.09 2.46 -9.88
C THR A 80 16.67 1.13 -10.40
N GLU A 81 17.17 0.29 -9.48
CA GLU A 81 17.74 -1.02 -9.83
C GLU A 81 16.71 -1.99 -10.42
N ASN A 82 15.43 -1.82 -10.05
CA ASN A 82 14.31 -2.64 -10.53
C ASN A 82 13.61 -2.06 -11.76
N TYR A 83 14.20 -1.02 -12.38
CA TYR A 83 13.70 -0.33 -13.58
C TYR A 83 12.32 0.33 -13.40
N MET A 84 11.87 0.55 -12.17
CA MET A 84 10.65 1.27 -11.86
C MET A 84 10.91 2.78 -11.80
N PRO A 85 9.93 3.64 -12.13
CA PRO A 85 10.02 5.07 -11.88
C PRO A 85 10.31 5.35 -10.40
N LEU A 86 11.27 6.23 -10.13
CA LEU A 86 11.75 6.50 -8.77
C LEU A 86 10.62 6.99 -7.83
N SER A 87 9.71 7.83 -8.32
CA SER A 87 8.59 8.32 -7.52
C SER A 87 7.67 7.18 -7.06
N LEU A 88 7.43 6.19 -7.94
CA LEU A 88 6.61 5.02 -7.63
C LEU A 88 7.33 4.07 -6.67
N ASP A 89 8.61 3.80 -6.91
CA ASP A 89 9.43 2.94 -6.05
C ASP A 89 9.50 3.49 -4.61
N LEU A 90 9.77 4.79 -4.46
CA LEU A 90 9.79 5.45 -3.15
C LEU A 90 8.41 5.43 -2.47
N ALA A 91 7.33 5.68 -3.23
CA ALA A 91 5.98 5.61 -2.68
C ALA A 91 5.65 4.21 -2.15
N HIS A 92 6.00 3.15 -2.89
CA HIS A 92 5.83 1.76 -2.43
C HIS A 92 6.69 1.45 -1.22
N ARG A 93 7.95 1.88 -1.20
CA ARG A 93 8.89 1.66 -0.09
C ARG A 93 8.40 2.31 1.21
N ILE A 94 7.87 3.52 1.14
CA ILE A 94 7.24 4.21 2.29
C ILE A 94 6.14 3.32 2.89
N LEU A 95 5.24 2.77 2.07
CA LEU A 95 4.14 1.93 2.55
C LEU A 95 4.60 0.56 3.06
N GLN A 96 5.64 -0.02 2.46
CA GLN A 96 6.25 -1.27 2.94
C GLN A 96 6.82 -1.08 4.35
N VAL A 97 7.64 -0.04 4.56
CA VAL A 97 8.22 0.27 5.87
C VAL A 97 7.13 0.61 6.90
N LEU A 98 6.10 1.37 6.50
CA LEU A 98 4.96 1.68 7.37
C LEU A 98 4.23 0.40 7.81
N ALA A 99 4.02 -0.55 6.89
CA ALA A 99 3.40 -1.83 7.20
C ALA A 99 4.29 -2.70 8.11
N ASP A 100 5.60 -2.64 7.98
CA ASP A 100 6.53 -3.35 8.86
C ASP A 100 6.51 -2.77 10.27
N ILE A 101 6.55 -1.44 10.43
CA ILE A 101 6.37 -0.75 11.71
C ILE A 101 5.06 -1.19 12.39
N ARG A 102 3.96 -1.22 11.64
CA ARG A 102 2.66 -1.68 12.16
C ARG A 102 2.69 -3.14 12.63
N ARG A 103 3.39 -4.03 11.90
CA ARG A 103 3.51 -5.45 12.27
C ARG A 103 4.44 -5.69 13.46
N GLU A 104 5.47 -4.87 13.62
CA GLU A 104 6.34 -4.86 14.81
C GLU A 104 5.54 -4.56 16.08
N GLY A 105 4.61 -3.60 16.00
CA GLY A 105 3.73 -3.24 17.11
C GLY A 105 4.45 -2.56 18.30
N GLU A 106 5.64 -2.04 18.10
CA GLU A 106 6.48 -1.41 19.13
C GLU A 106 6.32 0.11 19.15
N VAL A 107 6.27 0.73 17.97
CA VAL A 107 6.09 2.18 17.77
C VAL A 107 4.93 2.41 16.82
N MET A 108 4.33 3.61 16.83
CA MET A 108 3.16 3.94 16.00
C MET A 108 2.05 2.86 16.13
N THR A 109 1.77 2.41 17.35
CA THR A 109 0.88 1.27 17.62
C THR A 109 -0.58 1.50 17.23
N TYR A 110 -0.93 2.76 16.94
CA TYR A 110 -2.23 3.20 16.46
C TYR A 110 -2.45 2.92 14.95
N LEU A 111 -1.44 2.45 14.20
CA LEU A 111 -1.56 2.23 12.76
C LEU A 111 -2.55 1.12 12.41
N ARG A 112 -3.42 1.40 11.44
CA ARG A 112 -4.29 0.42 10.77
C ARG A 112 -3.79 0.08 9.37
N PRO A 113 -4.31 -0.99 8.72
CA PRO A 113 -3.71 -1.49 7.48
C PRO A 113 -3.81 -0.58 6.27
N ASP A 114 -4.86 0.25 6.15
CA ASP A 114 -5.06 1.11 4.97
C ASP A 114 -4.12 2.31 4.99
N SER A 115 -3.43 2.52 3.89
CA SER A 115 -2.52 3.67 3.75
C SER A 115 -2.26 3.99 2.28
N LYS A 116 -1.93 5.26 2.03
CA LYS A 116 -1.59 5.80 0.71
C LYS A 116 -0.33 6.64 0.83
N SER A 117 0.47 6.66 -0.23
CA SER A 117 1.61 7.57 -0.34
C SER A 117 1.74 8.13 -1.74
N GLN A 118 2.32 9.32 -1.83
CA GLN A 118 2.68 9.96 -3.07
C GLN A 118 4.02 10.65 -2.89
N VAL A 119 4.90 10.55 -3.90
CA VAL A 119 6.19 11.22 -3.92
C VAL A 119 6.27 12.09 -5.17
N THR A 120 6.59 13.37 -4.99
CA THR A 120 6.82 14.32 -6.08
C THR A 120 8.32 14.58 -6.19
N ILE A 121 8.86 14.35 -7.38
CA ILE A 121 10.29 14.53 -7.69
C ILE A 121 10.43 15.64 -8.73
N GLU A 122 11.39 16.50 -8.52
CA GLU A 122 11.82 17.50 -9.51
C GLU A 122 12.91 16.87 -10.40
N TYR A 123 12.77 17.10 -11.71
CA TYR A 123 13.72 16.64 -12.73
C TYR A 123 14.33 17.83 -13.44
N ASP A 124 15.58 17.67 -13.89
CA ASP A 124 16.22 18.62 -14.79
C ASP A 124 15.73 18.46 -16.25
N ASP A 125 16.17 19.37 -17.13
CA ASP A 125 15.82 19.33 -18.56
C ASP A 125 16.32 18.07 -19.29
N ASN A 126 17.24 17.30 -18.70
CA ASN A 126 17.75 16.06 -19.23
C ASN A 126 17.01 14.82 -18.67
N GLY A 127 16.02 15.05 -17.81
CA GLY A 127 15.25 13.96 -17.18
C GLY A 127 15.95 13.29 -15.99
N ASN A 128 16.98 13.92 -15.40
CA ASN A 128 17.59 13.39 -14.18
C ASN A 128 16.86 13.91 -12.94
N PRO A 129 16.61 13.06 -11.92
CA PRO A 129 16.02 13.49 -10.68
C PRO A 129 17.00 14.42 -9.92
N VAL A 130 16.50 15.58 -9.48
CA VAL A 130 17.28 16.62 -8.80
C VAL A 130 17.03 16.63 -7.29
N ARG A 131 15.76 16.51 -6.89
CA ARG A 131 15.35 16.48 -5.49
C ARG A 131 13.94 15.89 -5.31
N ILE A 132 13.67 15.43 -4.13
CA ILE A 132 12.31 15.15 -3.68
C ILE A 132 11.70 16.47 -3.20
N ASP A 133 10.59 16.90 -3.83
CA ASP A 133 9.89 18.14 -3.46
C ASP A 133 8.87 17.89 -2.35
N THR A 134 8.01 16.87 -2.53
CA THR A 134 6.87 16.64 -1.65
C THR A 134 6.65 15.15 -1.41
N ILE A 135 6.37 14.81 -0.16
CA ILE A 135 5.92 13.47 0.25
C ILE A 135 4.57 13.60 0.93
N VAL A 136 3.57 12.88 0.42
CA VAL A 136 2.25 12.75 1.04
C VAL A 136 2.13 11.35 1.62
N VAL A 137 1.70 11.25 2.88
CA VAL A 137 1.36 9.98 3.54
C VAL A 137 -0.01 10.13 4.17
N SER A 138 -0.95 9.28 3.78
CA SER A 138 -2.24 9.14 4.46
C SER A 138 -2.32 7.74 5.03
N THR A 139 -2.48 7.63 6.34
CA THR A 139 -2.57 6.35 7.03
C THR A 139 -3.82 6.27 7.89
N GLN A 140 -4.52 5.15 7.81
CA GLN A 140 -5.59 4.81 8.73
C GLN A 140 -5.00 4.55 10.12
N HIS A 141 -5.70 5.02 11.16
CA HIS A 141 -5.25 4.93 12.54
C HIS A 141 -6.42 4.71 13.50
N ASP A 142 -6.12 4.26 14.70
CA ASP A 142 -7.08 4.22 15.80
C ASP A 142 -7.46 5.65 16.23
N ASP A 143 -8.64 5.82 16.81
CA ASP A 143 -9.06 7.06 17.46
C ASP A 143 -8.49 7.06 18.90
N PHE A 144 -7.17 7.34 19.01
CA PHE A 144 -6.40 7.08 20.23
C PHE A 144 -6.31 8.28 21.20
N ILE A 145 -6.85 9.45 20.80
CA ILE A 145 -7.00 10.61 21.69
C ILE A 145 -8.49 10.94 21.80
N GLN A 146 -9.04 10.79 23.00
CA GLN A 146 -10.42 11.06 23.26
C GLN A 146 -10.63 12.55 23.62
N PRO A 147 -11.71 13.20 23.16
CA PRO A 147 -12.04 14.56 23.54
C PRO A 147 -12.34 14.63 25.04
N ALA A 148 -12.08 15.81 25.65
CA ALA A 148 -12.30 16.03 27.08
C ALA A 148 -13.79 16.04 27.45
N ASP A 149 -14.65 16.40 26.49
CA ASP A 149 -16.11 16.41 26.61
C ASP A 149 -16.75 16.28 25.22
N ASP A 150 -18.08 16.28 25.15
CA ASP A 150 -18.85 16.10 23.90
C ASP A 150 -18.92 17.37 23.03
N SER A 151 -18.18 18.43 23.35
CA SER A 151 -18.19 19.65 22.57
C SER A 151 -17.39 19.50 21.26
N GLU A 152 -17.83 20.19 20.20
CA GLU A 152 -17.12 20.25 18.93
C GLU A 152 -15.69 20.81 19.10
N ALA A 153 -15.49 21.76 20.00
CA ALA A 153 -14.19 22.34 20.30
C ALA A 153 -13.23 21.32 20.94
N ALA A 154 -13.73 20.47 21.85
CA ALA A 154 -12.92 19.39 22.44
C ALA A 154 -12.56 18.33 21.40
N GLN A 155 -13.50 17.98 20.52
CA GLN A 155 -13.24 17.04 19.42
C GLN A 155 -12.17 17.57 18.45
N LEU A 156 -12.29 18.82 18.00
CA LEU A 156 -11.30 19.44 17.12
C LEU A 156 -9.89 19.45 17.76
N LYS A 157 -9.81 19.77 19.04
CA LYS A 157 -8.55 19.77 19.77
C LYS A 157 -7.92 18.36 19.85
N ALA A 158 -8.72 17.34 20.15
CA ALA A 158 -8.26 15.95 20.18
C ALA A 158 -7.78 15.49 18.79
N ASP A 159 -8.50 15.84 17.74
CA ASP A 159 -8.12 15.52 16.35
C ASP A 159 -6.82 16.22 15.96
N GLU A 160 -6.62 17.50 16.29
CA GLU A 160 -5.40 18.24 16.01
C GLU A 160 -4.19 17.65 16.76
N GLU A 161 -4.35 17.30 18.03
CA GLU A 161 -3.30 16.65 18.83
C GLU A 161 -2.91 15.30 18.22
N MET A 162 -3.89 14.47 17.88
CA MET A 162 -3.69 13.16 17.24
C MET A 162 -2.95 13.29 15.92
N LEU A 163 -3.38 14.19 15.04
CA LEU A 163 -2.73 14.47 13.75
C LEU A 163 -1.32 15.01 13.93
N GLY A 164 -1.08 15.81 14.97
CA GLY A 164 0.25 16.29 15.33
C GLY A 164 1.21 15.16 15.68
N ILE A 165 0.77 14.18 16.46
CA ILE A 165 1.53 12.99 16.82
C ILE A 165 1.83 12.15 15.56
N ILE A 166 0.80 11.86 14.75
CA ILE A 166 0.96 11.07 13.53
C ILE A 166 1.97 11.74 12.59
N ARG A 167 1.87 13.07 12.41
CA ARG A 167 2.81 13.83 11.59
C ARG A 167 4.25 13.74 12.13
N ASN A 168 4.41 13.92 13.44
CA ASN A 168 5.71 13.81 14.09
C ASN A 168 6.32 12.43 13.86
N ASP A 169 5.55 11.38 14.04
CA ASP A 169 6.02 10.00 13.93
C ASP A 169 6.32 9.61 12.46
N VAL A 170 5.56 10.11 11.50
CA VAL A 170 5.87 9.93 10.08
C VAL A 170 7.22 10.57 9.75
N VAL A 171 7.47 11.79 10.20
CA VAL A 171 8.73 12.51 9.89
C VAL A 171 9.91 11.93 10.65
N ASN A 172 9.75 11.58 11.93
CA ASN A 172 10.87 11.25 12.82
C ASN A 172 11.05 9.74 13.07
N ILE A 173 10.11 8.89 12.70
CA ILE A 173 10.21 7.42 12.83
C ILE A 173 10.16 6.76 11.45
N LEU A 174 9.09 6.98 10.68
CA LEU A 174 8.92 6.33 9.39
C LEU A 174 9.99 6.76 8.39
N MET A 175 10.17 8.06 8.16
CA MET A 175 11.09 8.54 7.12
C MET A 175 12.54 8.17 7.38
N PRO A 176 13.11 8.24 8.58
CA PRO A 176 14.45 7.72 8.86
C PRO A 176 14.61 6.23 8.55
N ARG A 177 13.60 5.39 8.83
CA ARG A 177 13.63 3.96 8.48
C ARG A 177 13.55 3.73 6.97
N VAL A 178 12.76 4.54 6.26
CA VAL A 178 12.70 4.53 4.79
C VAL A 178 14.08 4.86 4.21
N ILE A 179 14.69 5.94 4.65
CA ILE A 179 16.02 6.38 4.19
C ILE A 179 17.06 5.30 4.48
N ALA A 180 17.06 4.72 5.67
CA ALA A 180 17.97 3.63 6.05
C ALA A 180 17.81 2.37 5.17
N SER A 181 16.64 2.15 4.58
CA SER A 181 16.38 1.02 3.67
C SER A 181 16.85 1.24 2.24
N ILE A 182 17.32 2.44 1.89
CA ILE A 182 17.78 2.80 0.55
C ILE A 182 19.30 2.61 0.50
N HIS A 183 19.77 1.85 -0.48
CA HIS A 183 21.21 1.57 -0.65
C HIS A 183 21.83 2.34 -1.82
N HIS A 184 21.03 3.00 -2.65
CA HIS A 184 21.47 3.73 -3.82
C HIS A 184 21.85 5.17 -3.47
N GLU A 185 23.14 5.52 -3.51
CA GLU A 185 23.67 6.83 -3.10
C GLU A 185 23.00 8.02 -3.81
N LYS A 186 22.75 7.91 -5.13
CA LYS A 186 22.08 8.98 -5.89
C LYS A 186 20.66 9.23 -5.39
N VAL A 187 19.94 8.19 -4.96
CA VAL A 187 18.60 8.34 -4.40
C VAL A 187 18.67 8.98 -3.02
N LEU A 188 19.64 8.57 -2.20
CA LEU A 188 19.87 9.16 -0.88
C LEU A 188 20.15 10.66 -0.97
N SER A 189 20.91 11.11 -1.98
CA SER A 189 21.24 12.52 -2.16
C SER A 189 20.04 13.41 -2.52
N LEU A 190 18.90 12.83 -2.92
CA LEU A 190 17.67 13.57 -3.23
C LEU A 190 16.88 13.97 -1.98
N PHE A 191 17.16 13.30 -0.83
CA PHE A 191 16.56 13.66 0.45
C PHE A 191 17.28 14.86 1.05
N ASN A 192 16.54 15.89 1.40
CA ASN A 192 17.06 17.12 2.01
C ASN A 192 16.03 17.74 2.99
N ASP A 193 16.43 18.77 3.70
CA ASP A 193 15.60 19.43 4.72
C ASP A 193 14.43 20.25 4.14
N ASN A 194 14.36 20.43 2.82
CA ASN A 194 13.32 21.23 2.16
C ASN A 194 12.13 20.40 1.67
N ILE A 195 12.10 19.09 1.97
CA ILE A 195 10.98 18.22 1.60
C ILE A 195 9.71 18.66 2.35
N LYS A 196 8.64 18.88 1.60
CA LYS A 196 7.31 19.18 2.16
C LYS A 196 6.60 17.89 2.52
N TYR A 197 6.26 17.73 3.79
CA TYR A 197 5.50 16.55 4.26
C TYR A 197 4.03 16.92 4.47
N HIS A 198 3.13 16.24 3.77
CA HIS A 198 1.69 16.27 4.01
C HIS A 198 1.26 14.93 4.61
N VAL A 199 0.85 14.94 5.86
CA VAL A 199 0.44 13.74 6.59
C VAL A 199 -1.03 13.88 6.95
N ASN A 200 -1.85 12.92 6.54
CA ASN A 200 -3.31 12.94 6.69
C ASN A 200 -3.92 14.31 6.37
N PRO A 201 -3.68 14.87 5.17
CA PRO A 201 -4.00 16.28 4.87
C PRO A 201 -5.50 16.60 4.90
N THR A 202 -6.36 15.60 4.87
CA THR A 202 -7.83 15.75 4.94
C THR A 202 -8.39 15.62 6.35
N GLY A 203 -7.55 15.42 7.36
CA GLY A 203 -7.94 15.20 8.74
C GLY A 203 -7.76 13.75 9.19
N LYS A 204 -8.41 13.38 10.32
CA LYS A 204 -8.32 12.02 10.86
C LYS A 204 -8.85 10.98 9.88
N PHE A 205 -8.24 9.80 9.91
CA PHE A 205 -8.54 8.70 9.00
C PHE A 205 -8.74 7.39 9.79
N VAL A 206 -9.90 7.29 10.46
CA VAL A 206 -10.29 6.12 11.26
C VAL A 206 -11.10 5.14 10.44
N ILE A 207 -12.03 5.63 9.61
CA ILE A 207 -12.84 4.79 8.70
C ILE A 207 -12.09 4.64 7.39
N GLY A 208 -11.76 3.41 7.02
CA GLY A 208 -11.01 3.11 5.80
C GLY A 208 -10.92 1.61 5.54
N GLY A 209 -10.16 1.24 4.50
CA GLY A 209 -10.06 -0.14 4.06
C GLY A 209 -11.40 -0.67 3.56
N PRO A 210 -11.71 -1.97 3.76
CA PRO A 210 -12.96 -2.58 3.30
C PRO A 210 -14.23 -2.06 4.00
N HIS A 211 -14.10 -1.28 5.07
CA HIS A 211 -15.23 -0.66 5.78
C HIS A 211 -15.57 0.74 5.22
N GLY A 212 -14.60 1.42 4.61
CA GLY A 212 -14.75 2.77 4.05
C GLY A 212 -15.32 2.82 2.64
#